data_11ccfb62388fcad517bfcd854d37a735
#
_entry.id   11ccfb62388fcad517bfcd854d37a735
#
_cell.length_a   1.000
_cell.length_b   1.000
_cell.length_c   1.000
_cell.angle_alpha   90.00
_cell.angle_beta   90.00
_cell.angle_gamma   90.00
#
_symmetry.space_group_name_H-M   'P 1'
#
loop_
_entity.id
_entity.type
_entity.pdbx_description
1 polymer ?
#
loop_
_entity_poly.entity_id
_entity_poly.type
_entity_poly.pdbx_seq_one_letter_code
_entity_poly.pdbx_strand_id
1 'polypeptide(L)'
;MSSTTCTNRPVAGTILGVNVFDQPDVQAAKDKTKDVLASGEDPQLEPQGSLDELLAGARPPNYVAIQAFIDPMRERELEGLLARARETTCVVTHGLGPRYLHSTGQLHKGGPPTGLFVQVVDDYGAEVPIPNQPFGFGRLIRAQAEGDFRSLQERGRKIVRVRLDEVSTGRST
;
A
#
# COMPACT_ATOMS: atom_id res chain seq x y z
N MET A 1 -21.03 12.42 -19.25
CA MET A 1 -21.04 12.45 -17.80
C MET A 1 -19.63 12.87 -17.38
N SER A 2 -19.36 13.87 -17.02
CA SER A 2 -19.57 15.10 -16.33
C SER A 2 -18.21 15.57 -15.82
N SER A 3 -17.65 16.59 -16.46
CA SER A 3 -16.36 17.24 -16.14
C SER A 3 -16.37 18.05 -14.82
N THR A 4 -17.40 17.90 -14.01
CA THR A 4 -17.64 18.74 -12.82
C THR A 4 -16.70 18.40 -11.65
N THR A 5 -16.11 17.21 -11.61
CA THR A 5 -15.27 16.75 -10.49
C THR A 5 -13.87 17.37 -10.48
N CYS A 6 -13.34 17.77 -11.63
CA CYS A 6 -12.00 18.38 -11.72
C CYS A 6 -11.97 19.85 -11.28
N THR A 7 -13.08 20.56 -11.39
CA THR A 7 -13.13 22.01 -11.11
C THR A 7 -13.28 22.31 -9.62
N ASN A 8 -13.87 21.39 -8.85
CA ASN A 8 -14.14 21.64 -7.43
C ASN A 8 -12.90 21.52 -6.53
N ARG A 9 -11.88 20.73 -6.92
CA ARG A 9 -10.66 20.56 -6.11
C ARG A 9 -9.83 21.84 -5.98
N PRO A 10 -9.51 22.57 -7.07
CA PRO A 10 -8.79 23.84 -6.96
C PRO A 10 -9.54 24.88 -6.14
N VAL A 11 -10.87 24.98 -6.31
CA VAL A 11 -11.71 25.92 -5.54
C VAL A 11 -11.68 25.58 -4.05
N ALA A 12 -11.88 24.33 -3.69
CA ALA A 12 -11.77 23.88 -2.30
C ALA A 12 -10.37 24.14 -1.72
N GLY A 13 -9.31 23.86 -2.49
CA GLY A 13 -7.94 24.15 -2.09
C GLY A 13 -7.68 25.62 -1.81
N THR A 14 -8.21 26.50 -2.65
CA THR A 14 -8.11 27.95 -2.46
C THR A 14 -8.80 28.39 -1.16
N ILE A 15 -9.99 27.87 -0.88
CA ILE A 15 -10.74 28.17 0.35
C ILE A 15 -10.00 27.66 1.59
N LEU A 16 -9.41 26.47 1.52
CA LEU A 16 -8.69 25.82 2.62
C LEU A 16 -7.24 26.30 2.75
N GLY A 17 -6.74 27.12 1.82
CA GLY A 17 -5.35 27.58 1.82
C GLY A 17 -4.32 26.45 1.58
N VAL A 18 -4.71 25.40 0.85
CA VAL A 18 -3.83 24.25 0.56
C VAL A 18 -3.62 24.07 -0.94
N ASN A 19 -2.41 23.66 -1.32
CA ASN A 19 -2.13 23.27 -2.70
C ASN A 19 -2.61 21.84 -2.96
N VAL A 20 -3.70 21.68 -3.70
CA VAL A 20 -4.33 20.39 -4.01
C VAL A 20 -3.51 19.49 -4.94
N PHE A 21 -2.45 20.03 -5.54
CA PHE A 21 -1.53 19.30 -6.42
C PHE A 21 -0.26 18.84 -5.69
N ASP A 22 -0.06 19.32 -4.47
CA ASP A 22 1.09 18.92 -3.66
C ASP A 22 0.83 17.57 -2.97
N GLN A 23 1.74 16.62 -3.17
CA GLN A 23 1.67 15.26 -2.63
C GLN A 23 3.01 14.85 -2.01
N PRO A 24 3.46 15.51 -0.93
CA PRO A 24 4.78 15.27 -0.35
C PRO A 24 4.99 13.83 0.11
N ASP A 25 3.94 13.16 0.55
CA ASP A 25 4.03 11.79 1.04
C ASP A 25 4.22 10.76 -0.08
N VAL A 26 3.66 11.03 -1.26
CA VAL A 26 3.91 10.22 -2.46
C VAL A 26 5.34 10.41 -2.94
N GLN A 27 5.86 11.63 -2.88
CA GLN A 27 7.24 11.89 -3.26
C GLN A 27 8.23 11.21 -2.30
N ALA A 28 8.00 11.27 -0.99
CA ALA A 28 8.81 10.58 0.01
C ALA A 28 8.88 9.07 -0.23
N ALA A 29 7.76 8.42 -0.60
CA ALA A 29 7.75 7.00 -0.95
C ALA A 29 8.58 6.70 -2.21
N LYS A 30 8.55 7.58 -3.22
CA LYS A 30 9.38 7.45 -4.42
C LYS A 30 10.88 7.57 -4.12
N ASP A 31 11.25 8.49 -3.24
CA ASP A 31 12.66 8.68 -2.88
C ASP A 31 13.18 7.45 -2.12
N LYS A 32 12.41 6.89 -1.19
CA LYS A 32 12.75 5.60 -0.55
C LYS A 32 12.89 4.44 -1.53
N THR A 33 12.02 4.38 -2.53
CA THR A 33 12.13 3.38 -3.60
C THR A 33 13.46 3.53 -4.36
N LYS A 34 13.88 4.77 -4.66
CA LYS A 34 15.18 5.03 -5.31
C LYS A 34 16.35 4.61 -4.42
N ASP A 35 16.29 4.89 -3.12
CA ASP A 35 17.34 4.49 -2.16
C ASP A 35 17.48 2.96 -2.11
N VAL A 36 16.37 2.23 -2.07
CA VAL A 36 16.35 0.76 -2.13
C VAL A 36 16.93 0.25 -3.45
N LEU A 37 16.58 0.85 -4.58
CA LEU A 37 17.15 0.45 -5.88
C LEU A 37 18.65 0.79 -5.99
N ALA A 38 19.07 1.91 -5.41
CA ALA A 38 20.47 2.37 -5.43
C ALA A 38 21.38 1.51 -4.54
N SER A 39 20.85 0.84 -3.50
CA SER A 39 21.64 -0.05 -2.65
C SER A 39 22.23 -1.24 -3.41
N GLY A 40 21.68 -1.58 -4.57
CA GLY A 40 22.10 -2.73 -5.37
C GLY A 40 21.50 -4.07 -4.89
N GLU A 41 20.95 -4.11 -3.68
CA GLU A 41 20.32 -5.29 -3.11
C GLU A 41 18.90 -5.51 -3.63
N ASP A 42 18.47 -6.76 -3.73
CA ASP A 42 17.10 -7.11 -4.04
C ASP A 42 16.31 -7.23 -2.73
N PRO A 43 15.29 -6.39 -2.49
CA PRO A 43 14.54 -6.42 -1.25
C PRO A 43 13.89 -7.77 -1.01
N GLN A 44 14.15 -8.37 0.13
CA GLN A 44 13.42 -9.53 0.61
C GLN A 44 12.20 -9.05 1.39
N LEU A 45 11.02 -9.34 0.87
CA LEU A 45 9.74 -8.87 1.45
C LEU A 45 9.24 -9.90 2.47
N GLU A 46 9.99 -10.07 3.56
CA GLU A 46 9.62 -11.02 4.60
C GLU A 46 8.37 -10.56 5.37
N PRO A 47 7.50 -11.50 5.82
CA PRO A 47 6.39 -11.21 6.71
C PRO A 47 6.85 -10.45 7.95
N GLN A 48 6.04 -9.49 8.39
CA GLN A 48 6.36 -8.67 9.54
C GLN A 48 5.10 -8.27 10.31
N GLY A 49 5.09 -8.51 11.61
CA GLY A 49 3.94 -8.25 12.48
C GLY A 49 2.89 -9.35 12.44
N SER A 50 1.86 -9.22 13.26
CA SER A 50 0.75 -10.19 13.33
C SER A 50 -0.51 -9.60 12.72
N LEU A 51 -1.03 -10.25 11.69
CA LEU A 51 -2.32 -9.89 11.07
C LEU A 51 -3.46 -10.06 12.07
N ASP A 52 -3.44 -11.13 12.85
CA ASP A 52 -4.50 -11.42 13.82
C ASP A 52 -4.56 -10.36 14.91
N GLU A 53 -3.42 -9.92 15.44
CA GLU A 53 -3.36 -8.84 16.42
C GLU A 53 -3.83 -7.50 15.83
N LEU A 54 -3.44 -7.20 14.58
CA LEU A 54 -3.87 -5.97 13.91
C LEU A 54 -5.39 -5.95 13.76
N LEU A 55 -5.99 -7.04 13.26
CA LEU A 55 -7.43 -7.13 13.04
C LEU A 55 -8.22 -7.21 14.36
N ALA A 56 -7.72 -7.92 15.36
CA ALA A 56 -8.33 -7.96 16.70
C ALA A 56 -8.38 -6.59 17.38
N GLY A 57 -7.41 -5.73 17.08
CA GLY A 57 -7.38 -4.34 17.54
C GLY A 57 -8.21 -3.35 16.71
N ALA A 58 -8.78 -3.80 15.60
CA ALA A 58 -9.51 -2.93 14.68
C ALA A 58 -10.92 -2.59 15.19
N ARG A 59 -11.18 -1.30 15.36
CA ARG A 59 -12.48 -0.76 15.77
C ARG A 59 -12.62 0.69 15.33
N PRO A 60 -13.83 1.20 15.08
CA PRO A 60 -14.02 2.62 14.76
C PRO A 60 -13.36 3.54 15.80
N PRO A 61 -12.73 4.66 15.39
CA PRO A 61 -12.74 5.23 14.05
C PRO A 61 -11.66 4.71 13.09
N ASN A 62 -11.04 3.54 13.36
CA ASN A 62 -10.07 2.98 12.44
C ASN A 62 -10.70 2.57 11.10
N TYR A 63 -9.86 2.50 10.07
CA TYR A 63 -10.15 1.81 8.81
C TYR A 63 -9.03 0.81 8.52
N VAL A 64 -9.35 -0.26 7.81
CA VAL A 64 -8.37 -1.25 7.36
C VAL A 64 -8.06 -1.02 5.89
N ALA A 65 -6.78 -0.88 5.55
CA ALA A 65 -6.32 -0.72 4.16
C ALA A 65 -5.45 -1.91 3.75
N ILE A 66 -5.92 -2.69 2.80
CA ILE A 66 -5.17 -3.80 2.20
C ILE A 66 -4.45 -3.27 0.97
N GLN A 67 -3.13 -3.34 0.99
CA GLN A 67 -2.20 -2.82 -0.01
C GLN A 67 -1.47 -4.01 -0.65
N ALA A 68 -1.96 -4.48 -1.80
CA ALA A 68 -1.50 -5.72 -2.39
C ALA A 68 -0.47 -5.47 -3.50
N PHE A 69 0.77 -5.82 -3.25
CA PHE A 69 1.85 -5.90 -4.24
C PHE A 69 1.94 -7.36 -4.71
N ILE A 70 1.05 -7.73 -5.61
CA ILE A 70 0.86 -9.08 -6.14
C ILE A 70 0.60 -9.03 -7.64
N ASP A 71 0.69 -10.18 -8.31
CA ASP A 71 0.20 -10.29 -9.68
C ASP A 71 -1.31 -9.92 -9.73
N PRO A 72 -1.72 -8.95 -10.56
CA PRO A 72 -3.13 -8.58 -10.70
C PRO A 72 -4.06 -9.74 -11.06
N MET A 73 -3.55 -10.78 -11.72
CA MET A 73 -4.34 -11.98 -12.05
C MET A 73 -4.70 -12.81 -10.82
N ARG A 74 -3.98 -12.61 -9.71
CA ARG A 74 -4.18 -13.30 -8.44
C ARG A 74 -5.02 -12.49 -7.44
N GLU A 75 -5.58 -11.34 -7.84
CA GLU A 75 -6.34 -10.45 -6.93
C GLU A 75 -7.49 -11.18 -6.20
N ARG A 76 -8.10 -12.19 -6.85
CA ARG A 76 -9.16 -13.00 -6.24
C ARG A 76 -8.72 -13.79 -5.00
N GLU A 77 -7.43 -14.05 -4.86
CA GLU A 77 -6.89 -14.76 -3.70
C GLU A 77 -6.95 -13.91 -2.41
N LEU A 78 -7.21 -12.60 -2.53
CA LEU A 78 -7.44 -11.70 -1.40
C LEU A 78 -8.82 -11.81 -0.76
N GLU A 79 -9.77 -12.52 -1.38
CA GLU A 79 -11.18 -12.58 -0.92
C GLU A 79 -11.31 -13.06 0.54
N GLY A 80 -10.51 -14.05 0.95
CA GLY A 80 -10.49 -14.55 2.33
C GLY A 80 -10.04 -13.47 3.32
N LEU A 81 -8.97 -12.75 2.99
CA LEU A 81 -8.47 -11.63 3.81
C LEU A 81 -9.47 -10.48 3.86
N LEU A 82 -10.08 -10.14 2.72
CA LEU A 82 -11.11 -9.10 2.65
C LEU A 82 -12.35 -9.45 3.50
N ALA A 83 -12.77 -10.71 3.48
CA ALA A 83 -13.87 -11.18 4.32
C ALA A 83 -13.53 -11.02 5.81
N ARG A 84 -12.38 -11.49 6.25
CA ARG A 84 -11.89 -11.33 7.64
C ARG A 84 -11.78 -9.85 8.05
N ALA A 85 -11.25 -9.00 7.19
CA ALA A 85 -11.14 -7.57 7.48
C ALA A 85 -12.52 -6.92 7.66
N ARG A 86 -13.53 -7.33 6.89
CA ARG A 86 -14.90 -6.83 7.01
C ARG A 86 -15.61 -7.25 8.31
N GLU A 87 -15.18 -8.32 8.95
CA GLU A 87 -15.69 -8.73 10.27
C GLU A 87 -15.36 -7.74 11.39
N THR A 88 -14.35 -6.88 11.18
CA THR A 88 -13.90 -5.89 12.19
C THR A 88 -14.84 -4.70 12.39
N THR A 89 -15.94 -4.59 11.66
CA THR A 89 -16.84 -3.41 11.63
C THR A 89 -16.21 -2.10 11.17
N CYS A 90 -14.95 -2.13 10.78
CA CYS A 90 -14.24 -0.98 10.20
C CYS A 90 -14.54 -0.82 8.71
N VAL A 91 -14.36 0.38 8.19
CA VAL A 91 -14.29 0.57 6.73
C VAL A 91 -13.07 -0.16 6.20
N VAL A 92 -13.27 -0.98 5.16
CA VAL A 92 -12.18 -1.71 4.51
C VAL A 92 -11.96 -1.14 3.11
N THR A 93 -10.71 -0.83 2.80
CA THR A 93 -10.28 -0.45 1.46
C THR A 93 -9.22 -1.43 0.97
N HIS A 94 -9.16 -1.69 -0.33
CA HIS A 94 -8.05 -2.43 -0.92
C HIS A 94 -7.59 -1.77 -2.21
N GLY A 95 -6.34 -2.03 -2.57
CA GLY A 95 -5.78 -1.55 -3.82
C GLY A 95 -4.50 -2.28 -4.20
N LEU A 96 -4.33 -2.47 -5.51
CA LEU A 96 -3.11 -3.07 -6.04
C LEU A 96 -1.98 -2.03 -6.06
N GLY A 97 -0.86 -2.39 -5.48
CA GLY A 97 0.38 -1.63 -5.55
C GLY A 97 1.11 -1.81 -6.89
N PRO A 98 1.76 -0.76 -7.40
CA PRO A 98 1.85 0.57 -6.83
C PRO A 98 0.69 1.51 -7.17
N ARG A 99 -0.33 1.07 -7.92
CA ARG A 99 -1.41 1.93 -8.46
C ARG A 99 -2.17 2.71 -7.38
N TYR A 100 -2.45 2.10 -6.22
CA TYR A 100 -3.19 2.77 -5.14
C TYR A 100 -2.46 4.00 -4.58
N LEU A 101 -1.13 4.09 -4.73
CA LEU A 101 -0.35 5.25 -4.30
C LEU A 101 -0.81 6.55 -4.96
N HIS A 102 -1.31 6.46 -6.20
CA HIS A 102 -1.82 7.61 -6.95
C HIS A 102 -3.27 8.00 -6.62
N SER A 103 -3.96 7.21 -5.79
CA SER A 103 -5.35 7.46 -5.38
C SER A 103 -5.45 7.75 -3.88
N THR A 104 -5.05 6.80 -3.05
CA THR A 104 -5.20 6.85 -1.59
C THR A 104 -3.88 7.01 -0.83
N GLY A 105 -2.74 6.95 -1.53
CA GLY A 105 -1.41 6.98 -0.90
C GLY A 105 -1.16 8.22 -0.03
N GLN A 106 -1.60 9.40 -0.47
CA GLN A 106 -1.49 10.64 0.32
C GLN A 106 -2.34 10.56 1.59
N LEU A 107 -3.58 10.05 1.50
CA LEU A 107 -4.45 9.86 2.66
C LEU A 107 -3.85 8.88 3.68
N HIS A 108 -3.31 7.76 3.21
CA HIS A 108 -2.74 6.73 4.08
C HIS A 108 -1.55 7.26 4.90
N LYS A 109 -0.73 8.09 4.29
CA LYS A 109 0.48 8.63 4.91
C LYS A 109 0.24 9.94 5.66
N GLY A 110 -0.42 10.90 5.02
CA GLY A 110 -0.62 12.25 5.53
C GLY A 110 -1.96 12.48 6.23
N GLY A 111 -2.92 11.55 6.13
CA GLY A 111 -4.22 11.67 6.77
C GLY A 111 -4.19 11.37 8.28
N PRO A 112 -5.37 11.35 8.94
CA PRO A 112 -5.48 11.00 10.35
C PRO A 112 -4.84 9.63 10.68
N PRO A 113 -4.26 9.43 11.88
CA PRO A 113 -3.57 8.20 12.25
C PRO A 113 -4.54 7.05 12.62
N THR A 114 -5.62 6.92 11.87
CA THR A 114 -6.67 5.91 12.08
C THR A 114 -6.55 4.72 11.11
N GLY A 115 -5.58 4.72 10.19
CA GLY A 115 -5.34 3.61 9.28
C GLY A 115 -4.64 2.44 9.94
N LEU A 116 -5.15 1.23 9.69
CA LEU A 116 -4.51 -0.05 9.98
C LEU A 116 -4.17 -0.68 8.63
N PHE A 117 -2.89 -0.95 8.39
CA PHE A 117 -2.41 -1.31 7.07
C PHE A 117 -1.96 -2.77 7.01
N VAL A 118 -2.43 -3.47 5.99
CA VAL A 118 -2.01 -4.84 5.67
C VAL A 118 -1.36 -4.80 4.29
N GLN A 119 -0.04 -4.90 4.24
CA GLN A 119 0.66 -5.08 2.98
C GLN A 119 0.73 -6.56 2.64
N VAL A 120 0.11 -6.93 1.53
CA VAL A 120 0.18 -8.28 0.98
C VAL A 120 1.22 -8.30 -0.13
N VAL A 121 2.16 -9.23 -0.05
CA VAL A 121 3.23 -9.41 -1.03
C VAL A 121 3.22 -10.81 -1.62
N ASP A 122 3.74 -10.93 -2.82
CA ASP A 122 3.88 -12.18 -3.55
C ASP A 122 5.29 -12.31 -4.14
N ASP A 123 5.70 -13.52 -4.45
CA ASP A 123 6.89 -13.76 -5.25
C ASP A 123 6.54 -13.47 -6.71
N TYR A 124 7.08 -12.37 -7.23
CA TYR A 124 7.03 -12.11 -8.65
C TYR A 124 7.95 -13.10 -9.34
N GLY A 125 7.38 -14.01 -10.13
CA GLY A 125 8.09 -15.07 -10.85
C GLY A 125 9.23 -14.56 -11.76
N ALA A 126 9.14 -14.73 -13.06
CA ALA A 126 10.21 -14.35 -13.98
C ALA A 126 10.47 -12.83 -13.96
N GLU A 127 11.73 -12.46 -13.78
CA GLU A 127 12.20 -11.08 -13.85
C GLU A 127 12.13 -10.57 -15.31
N VAL A 128 11.31 -9.58 -15.57
CA VAL A 128 11.20 -8.95 -16.89
C VAL A 128 12.13 -7.74 -16.93
N PRO A 129 13.11 -7.70 -17.86
CA PRO A 129 14.09 -6.60 -17.89
C PRO A 129 13.46 -5.27 -18.32
N ILE A 130 13.93 -4.18 -17.73
CA ILE A 130 13.58 -2.82 -18.13
C ILE A 130 14.72 -2.28 -19.02
N PRO A 131 14.45 -1.82 -20.26
CA PRO A 131 15.47 -1.27 -21.12
C PRO A 131 16.27 -0.15 -20.45
N ASN A 132 17.59 -0.19 -20.54
CA ASN A 132 18.52 0.79 -19.95
C ASN A 132 18.50 0.87 -18.40
N GLN A 133 17.97 -0.13 -17.71
CA GLN A 133 18.02 -0.22 -16.25
C GLN A 133 18.83 -1.46 -15.81
N PRO A 134 19.57 -1.39 -14.69
CA PRO A 134 20.29 -2.55 -14.15
C PRO A 134 19.38 -3.50 -13.36
N PHE A 135 18.06 -3.32 -13.37
CA PHE A 135 17.05 -4.12 -12.70
C PHE A 135 15.81 -4.30 -13.58
N GLY A 136 15.03 -5.31 -13.33
CA GLY A 136 13.77 -5.56 -14.00
C GLY A 136 12.54 -5.11 -13.20
N PHE A 137 11.35 -5.41 -13.75
CA PHE A 137 10.08 -5.01 -13.17
C PHE A 137 9.81 -5.67 -11.80
N GLY A 138 10.19 -6.92 -11.59
CA GLY A 138 10.01 -7.61 -10.31
C GLY A 138 10.75 -6.91 -9.19
N ARG A 139 12.05 -6.61 -9.39
CA ARG A 139 12.83 -5.84 -8.41
C ARG A 139 12.28 -4.44 -8.18
N LEU A 140 11.80 -3.77 -9.24
CA LEU A 140 11.18 -2.44 -9.11
C LEU A 140 9.94 -2.50 -8.21
N ILE A 141 9.06 -3.50 -8.40
CA ILE A 141 7.85 -3.64 -7.59
C ILE A 141 8.19 -3.99 -6.14
N ARG A 142 9.18 -4.87 -5.91
CA ARG A 142 9.67 -5.16 -4.54
C ARG A 142 10.24 -3.91 -3.87
N ALA A 143 11.02 -3.12 -4.58
CA ALA A 143 11.55 -1.85 -4.05
C ALA A 143 10.44 -0.85 -3.74
N GLN A 144 9.37 -0.79 -4.54
CA GLN A 144 8.21 0.05 -4.28
C GLN A 144 7.41 -0.43 -3.06
N ALA A 145 7.22 -1.74 -2.92
CA ALA A 145 6.57 -2.33 -1.74
C ALA A 145 7.36 -2.02 -0.47
N GLU A 146 8.67 -2.20 -0.50
CA GLU A 146 9.55 -1.89 0.63
C GLU A 146 9.57 -0.40 0.96
N GLY A 147 9.69 0.46 -0.03
CA GLY A 147 9.67 1.92 0.16
C GLY A 147 8.36 2.42 0.76
N ASP A 148 7.25 1.86 0.33
CA ASP A 148 5.92 2.21 0.88
C ASP A 148 5.76 1.71 2.32
N PHE A 149 6.17 0.49 2.62
CA PHE A 149 6.16 -0.09 3.95
C PHE A 149 6.96 0.76 4.95
N ARG A 150 8.21 1.08 4.62
CA ARG A 150 9.07 1.94 5.43
C ARG A 150 8.49 3.33 5.62
N SER A 151 7.90 3.90 4.57
CA SER A 151 7.27 5.22 4.64
C SER A 151 6.10 5.25 5.65
N LEU A 152 5.29 4.20 5.71
CA LEU A 152 4.20 4.08 6.67
C LEU A 152 4.72 3.84 8.10
N GLN A 153 5.74 2.99 8.28
CA GLN A 153 6.37 2.75 9.58
C GLN A 153 6.97 4.02 10.18
N GLU A 154 7.74 4.79 9.40
CA GLU A 154 8.37 6.03 9.86
C GLU A 154 7.35 7.10 10.27
N ARG A 155 6.14 7.03 9.72
CA ARG A 155 5.01 7.88 10.13
C ARG A 155 4.25 7.34 11.32
N GLY A 156 4.75 6.28 11.96
CA GLY A 156 4.11 5.63 13.11
C GLY A 156 2.79 4.95 12.77
N ARG A 157 2.57 4.60 11.50
CA ARG A 157 1.37 3.87 11.08
C ARG A 157 1.47 2.40 11.51
N LYS A 158 0.35 1.84 11.96
CA LYS A 158 0.27 0.40 12.25
C LYS A 158 0.18 -0.35 10.94
N ILE A 159 1.24 -1.06 10.60
CA ILE A 159 1.34 -1.83 9.37
C ILE A 159 1.92 -3.22 9.64
N VAL A 160 1.33 -4.22 9.01
CA VAL A 160 1.85 -5.58 8.95
C VAL A 160 2.09 -5.98 7.51
N ARG A 161 3.05 -6.88 7.28
CA ARG A 161 3.29 -7.48 5.98
C ARG A 161 3.03 -8.98 6.07
N VAL A 162 2.27 -9.50 5.10
CA VAL A 162 1.93 -10.91 4.98
C VAL A 162 2.15 -11.38 3.55
N ARG A 163 2.39 -12.66 3.38
CA ARG A 163 2.47 -13.26 2.04
C ARG A 163 1.07 -13.64 1.54
N LEU A 164 0.90 -13.60 0.22
CA LEU A 164 -0.39 -13.94 -0.41
C LEU A 164 -0.80 -15.39 -0.12
N ASP A 165 0.13 -16.34 -0.17
CA ASP A 165 -0.11 -17.74 0.09
C ASP A 165 -0.57 -18.03 1.52
N GLU A 166 -0.10 -17.26 2.51
CA GLU A 166 -0.54 -17.38 3.90
C GLU A 166 -2.02 -16.96 4.07
N VAL A 167 -2.44 -15.90 3.37
CA VAL A 167 -3.80 -15.37 3.52
C VAL A 167 -4.82 -16.01 2.58
N SER A 168 -4.37 -16.59 1.45
CA SER A 168 -5.24 -17.29 0.50
C SER A 168 -5.70 -18.66 1.02
N THR A 169 -4.88 -19.33 1.84
CA THR A 169 -5.15 -20.68 2.37
C THR A 169 -5.89 -20.68 3.71
N GLY A 170 -6.17 -19.51 4.29
CA GLY A 170 -6.82 -19.39 5.60
C GLY A 170 -6.01 -19.94 6.77
N ARG A 171 -4.71 -20.18 6.59
CA ARG A 171 -3.81 -20.59 7.68
C ARG A 171 -3.39 -19.36 8.48
N SER A 172 -4.00 -19.21 9.66
CA SER A 172 -3.45 -18.33 10.72
C SER A 172 -2.17 -18.99 11.24
N THR A 173 -1.08 -18.27 11.24
CA THR A 173 0.13 -18.60 12.01
C THR A 173 0.09 -17.92 13.35
#